data_db3328ef37ac5dd5482c732a735e9be6
#
_entry.id   db3328ef37ac5dd5482c732a735e9be6
#
_cell.length_a   1.000
_cell.length_b   1.000
_cell.length_c   1.000
_cell.angle_alpha   90.00
_cell.angle_beta   90.00
_cell.angle_gamma   90.00
#
_symmetry.space_group_name_H-M   'P 1'
#
loop_
_entity.id
_entity.type
_entity.pdbx_description
1 polymer ?
#
loop_
_entity_poly.entity_id
_entity_poly.type
_entity_poly.pdbx_seq_one_letter_code
_entity_poly.pdbx_strand_id
1 'polypeptide(L)'
;KKRIEEWFNSDSALNISFRTKDRCSNFEHCLWNHDDYTSYYCEKESSQSFNLKNYYNVITREKTYKGFRADLFLSDSENRHEPIFIEILVSHQCEKEKIESGMRIIEVALSSEYELDDIIRNGMISEDETTMFYNFRRKDGITRTCGMQLNKFVLLESMKGLYNRTSCNKYTDRCSSAIFEITFDYYTNRAIDPLTFGWVIAYKNYENVRNCFLCKYYKTNYY
;
A
#
# COMPACT_ATOMS: atom_id res chain seq x y z
N LYS A 1 20.00 -3.88 25.80
CA LYS A 1 20.46 -2.48 25.65
C LYS A 1 21.95 -2.42 25.33
N LYS A 2 22.86 -2.96 26.19
CA LYS A 2 24.32 -2.92 25.99
C LYS A 2 24.76 -3.51 24.65
N ARG A 3 24.20 -4.63 24.23
CA ARG A 3 24.53 -5.29 22.96
C ARG A 3 24.13 -4.49 21.72
N ILE A 4 23.01 -3.77 21.75
CA ILE A 4 22.63 -2.87 20.64
C ILE A 4 23.56 -1.67 20.61
N GLU A 5 23.98 -1.14 21.74
CA GLU A 5 24.98 -0.07 21.83
C GLU A 5 26.33 -0.54 21.25
N GLU A 6 26.78 -1.76 21.59
CA GLU A 6 28.00 -2.37 21.05
C GLU A 6 27.88 -2.57 19.53
N TRP A 7 26.74 -3.04 19.04
CA TRP A 7 26.46 -3.15 17.60
C TRP A 7 26.48 -1.79 16.92
N PHE A 8 25.83 -0.77 17.49
CA PHE A 8 25.90 0.59 16.94
C PHE A 8 27.33 1.11 16.85
N ASN A 9 28.16 0.85 17.86
CA ASN A 9 29.55 1.32 17.91
C ASN A 9 30.52 0.44 17.09
N SER A 10 30.10 -0.71 16.58
CA SER A 10 30.91 -1.57 15.70
C SER A 10 30.95 -0.99 14.27
N ASP A 11 31.77 -1.57 13.41
CA ASP A 11 31.80 -1.22 11.97
C ASP A 11 30.61 -1.74 11.17
N SER A 12 29.77 -2.60 11.76
CA SER A 12 28.60 -3.17 11.11
C SER A 12 27.49 -2.13 10.94
N ALA A 13 26.74 -2.20 9.85
CA ALA A 13 25.57 -1.36 9.65
C ALA A 13 24.48 -1.64 10.69
N LEU A 14 23.79 -0.62 11.15
CA LEU A 14 22.57 -0.73 11.92
C LEU A 14 21.40 -0.35 11.01
N ASN A 15 20.86 -1.33 10.31
CA ASN A 15 19.75 -1.10 9.40
C ASN A 15 18.41 -1.20 10.14
N ILE A 16 17.46 -0.39 9.70
CA ILE A 16 16.05 -0.52 10.05
C ILE A 16 15.25 -0.73 8.78
N SER A 17 14.13 -1.43 8.89
CA SER A 17 13.17 -1.63 7.80
C SER A 17 11.76 -1.53 8.35
N PHE A 18 10.95 -0.62 7.82
CA PHE A 18 9.56 -0.48 8.20
C PHE A 18 8.62 -0.55 7.00
N ARG A 19 7.40 -0.99 7.27
CA ARG A 19 6.38 -1.24 6.26
C ARG A 19 5.88 0.07 5.65
N THR A 20 5.72 0.06 4.36
CA THR A 20 5.10 1.12 3.58
C THR A 20 4.09 0.50 2.64
N LYS A 21 3.30 1.34 1.98
CA LYS A 21 2.40 0.89 0.94
C LYS A 21 2.80 1.52 -0.38
N ASP A 22 2.95 0.70 -1.39
CA ASP A 22 3.05 1.18 -2.75
C ASP A 22 1.64 1.24 -3.34
N ARG A 23 1.26 2.42 -3.81
CA ARG A 23 -0.06 2.66 -4.39
C ARG A 23 0.03 2.80 -5.90
N CYS A 24 -1.02 2.34 -6.58
CA CYS A 24 -1.18 2.60 -8.01
C CYS A 24 -1.17 4.12 -8.29
N SER A 25 -0.55 4.54 -9.39
CA SER A 25 -0.52 5.97 -9.80
C SER A 25 -1.91 6.59 -9.98
N ASN A 26 -2.93 5.78 -10.24
CA ASN A 26 -4.33 6.21 -10.41
C ASN A 26 -5.19 5.93 -9.17
N PHE A 27 -4.60 5.63 -8.03
CA PHE A 27 -5.33 5.20 -6.83
C PHE A 27 -6.42 6.18 -6.41
N GLU A 28 -6.12 7.48 -6.36
CA GLU A 28 -7.07 8.53 -5.95
C GLU A 28 -8.25 8.71 -6.92
N HIS A 29 -8.05 8.39 -8.19
CA HIS A 29 -9.05 8.56 -9.25
C HIS A 29 -9.64 7.23 -9.72
N CYS A 30 -9.25 6.14 -9.09
CA CYS A 30 -9.71 4.81 -9.45
C CYS A 30 -11.16 4.62 -8.99
N LEU A 31 -12.06 4.38 -9.95
CA LEU A 31 -13.49 4.10 -9.67
C LEU A 31 -13.70 2.86 -8.79
N TRP A 32 -12.70 2.00 -8.72
CA TRP A 32 -12.72 0.73 -7.99
C TRP A 32 -12.10 0.83 -6.59
N ASN A 33 -11.61 2.01 -6.21
CA ASN A 33 -10.90 2.21 -4.94
C ASN A 33 -11.80 2.12 -3.70
N HIS A 34 -13.10 1.95 -3.88
CA HIS A 34 -14.07 1.95 -2.78
C HIS A 34 -14.57 0.55 -2.40
N ASP A 35 -14.20 -0.48 -3.13
CA ASP A 35 -14.55 -1.86 -2.83
C ASP A 35 -13.39 -2.59 -2.18
N ASP A 36 -13.66 -3.36 -1.12
CA ASP A 36 -12.66 -4.18 -0.39
C ASP A 36 -11.81 -5.09 -1.31
N TYR A 37 -12.34 -5.43 -2.48
CA TYR A 37 -11.65 -6.23 -3.49
C TYR A 37 -10.54 -5.47 -4.23
N THR A 38 -10.61 -4.16 -4.33
CA THR A 38 -9.69 -3.37 -5.14
C THR A 38 -8.45 -2.93 -4.39
N SER A 39 -8.51 -2.83 -3.08
CA SER A 39 -7.34 -2.54 -2.25
C SER A 39 -6.22 -3.55 -2.48
N TYR A 40 -6.57 -4.83 -2.67
CA TYR A 40 -5.61 -5.91 -2.91
C TYR A 40 -4.78 -5.73 -4.20
N TYR A 41 -5.36 -5.15 -5.27
CA TYR A 41 -4.67 -4.96 -6.55
C TYR A 41 -3.98 -3.60 -6.68
N CYS A 42 -4.47 -2.62 -5.96
CA CYS A 42 -4.02 -1.23 -6.08
C CYS A 42 -3.03 -0.81 -5.00
N GLU A 43 -2.96 -1.52 -3.90
CA GLU A 43 -1.96 -1.36 -2.84
C GLU A 43 -1.12 -2.64 -2.72
N LYS A 44 0.18 -2.47 -2.63
CA LYS A 44 1.11 -3.55 -2.29
C LYS A 44 1.88 -3.17 -1.05
N GLU A 45 2.03 -4.12 -0.16
CA GLU A 45 2.99 -3.96 0.92
C GLU A 45 4.39 -3.83 0.33
N SER A 46 5.09 -2.86 0.81
CA SER A 46 6.49 -2.57 0.50
C SER A 46 7.23 -2.27 1.79
N SER A 47 8.52 -2.07 1.72
CA SER A 47 9.31 -1.67 2.87
C SER A 47 10.33 -0.61 2.48
N GLN A 48 10.64 0.26 3.42
CA GLN A 48 11.75 1.22 3.31
C GLN A 48 12.82 0.85 4.32
N SER A 49 14.06 0.80 3.87
CA SER A 49 15.20 0.45 4.71
C SER A 49 16.21 1.59 4.76
N PHE A 50 16.77 1.80 5.95
CA PHE A 50 17.75 2.86 6.19
C PHE A 50 18.85 2.34 7.10
N ASN A 51 20.09 2.73 6.83
CA ASN A 51 21.16 2.58 7.80
C ASN A 51 21.15 3.78 8.76
N LEU A 52 20.82 3.55 10.03
CA LEU A 52 20.75 4.62 11.03
C LEU A 52 22.05 5.34 11.24
N LYS A 53 23.19 4.70 11.04
CA LYS A 53 24.52 5.32 11.17
C LYS A 53 24.81 6.42 10.14
N ASN A 54 24.05 6.45 9.04
CA ASN A 54 24.13 7.54 8.07
C ASN A 54 23.52 8.85 8.60
N TYR A 55 22.73 8.76 9.66
CA TYR A 55 21.97 9.89 10.22
C TYR A 55 22.32 10.19 11.67
N TYR A 56 22.81 9.20 12.40
CA TYR A 56 23.08 9.29 13.84
C TYR A 56 24.48 8.77 14.14
N ASN A 57 25.22 9.53 14.93
CA ASN A 57 26.58 9.18 15.30
C ASN A 57 26.79 9.02 16.82
N VAL A 58 25.74 9.24 17.59
CA VAL A 58 25.76 9.11 19.06
C VAL A 58 24.63 8.20 19.52
N ILE A 59 24.98 7.22 20.36
CA ILE A 59 24.01 6.39 21.10
C ILE A 59 24.25 6.57 22.60
N THR A 60 23.17 6.71 23.36
CA THR A 60 23.24 6.86 24.82
C THR A 60 22.17 5.99 25.47
N ARG A 61 22.55 5.23 26.50
CA ARG A 61 21.59 4.43 27.28
C ARG A 61 20.87 5.29 28.31
N GLU A 62 19.61 4.95 28.58
CA GLU A 62 18.81 5.47 29.70
C GLU A 62 18.75 7.02 29.68
N LYS A 63 18.67 7.62 28.51
CA LYS A 63 18.67 9.07 28.33
C LYS A 63 17.26 9.63 28.48
N THR A 64 17.14 10.68 29.31
CA THR A 64 15.89 11.48 29.38
C THR A 64 15.95 12.62 28.36
N TYR A 65 14.90 12.74 27.56
CA TYR A 65 14.73 13.79 26.57
C TYR A 65 13.26 14.20 26.47
N LYS A 66 12.97 15.50 26.52
CA LYS A 66 11.61 16.06 26.52
C LYS A 66 10.66 15.40 27.55
N GLY A 67 11.17 15.04 28.71
CA GLY A 67 10.39 14.43 29.79
C GLY A 67 10.24 12.92 29.73
N PHE A 68 10.66 12.27 28.66
CA PHE A 68 10.59 10.82 28.48
C PHE A 68 11.98 10.19 28.54
N ARG A 69 12.06 9.03 29.18
CA ARG A 69 13.29 8.25 29.28
C ARG A 69 13.32 7.19 28.19
N ALA A 70 14.39 7.18 27.41
CA ALA A 70 14.65 6.17 26.37
C ALA A 70 15.55 5.07 26.92
N ASP A 71 15.31 3.82 26.54
CA ASP A 71 16.23 2.72 26.79
C ASP A 71 17.56 2.94 26.06
N LEU A 72 17.44 3.30 24.77
CA LEU A 72 18.56 3.74 23.94
C LEU A 72 18.11 4.99 23.16
N PHE A 73 18.96 5.98 23.18
CA PHE A 73 18.73 7.29 22.56
C PHE A 73 19.75 7.49 21.46
N LEU A 74 19.31 7.53 20.20
CA LEU A 74 20.15 7.84 19.05
C LEU A 74 20.00 9.32 18.72
N SER A 75 21.14 9.99 18.57
CA SER A 75 21.20 11.39 18.19
C SER A 75 22.32 11.69 17.21
N ASP A 76 22.17 12.79 16.49
CA ASP A 76 23.22 13.40 15.69
C ASP A 76 23.90 14.50 16.53
N SER A 77 25.21 14.44 16.67
CA SER A 77 25.99 15.43 17.44
C SER A 77 25.84 16.86 16.90
N GLU A 78 25.52 17.00 15.63
CA GLU A 78 25.27 18.29 14.97
C GLU A 78 23.79 18.71 14.99
N ASN A 79 22.90 17.89 15.57
CA ASN A 79 21.45 18.12 15.66
C ASN A 79 20.75 18.35 14.30
N ARG A 80 21.28 17.79 13.21
CA ARG A 80 20.65 17.86 11.88
C ARG A 80 19.38 17.02 11.79
N HIS A 81 19.29 15.99 12.63
CA HIS A 81 18.20 15.02 12.66
C HIS A 81 17.57 14.94 14.03
N GLU A 82 16.22 14.84 14.06
CA GLU A 82 15.51 14.55 15.30
C GLU A 82 15.92 13.18 15.83
N PRO A 83 16.13 13.05 17.17
CA PRO A 83 16.56 11.80 17.76
C PRO A 83 15.55 10.67 17.59
N ILE A 84 16.04 9.43 17.76
CA ILE A 84 15.21 8.23 17.79
C ILE A 84 15.36 7.57 19.16
N PHE A 85 14.25 7.11 19.72
CA PHE A 85 14.22 6.24 20.87
C PHE A 85 14.15 4.78 20.41
N ILE A 86 14.98 3.91 20.97
CA ILE A 86 14.83 2.45 20.83
C ILE A 86 14.45 1.92 22.21
N GLU A 87 13.28 1.34 22.29
CA GLU A 87 12.71 0.74 23.50
C GLU A 87 12.79 -0.78 23.41
N ILE A 88 13.29 -1.41 24.46
CA ILE A 88 13.40 -2.86 24.55
C ILE A 88 12.35 -3.37 25.53
N LEU A 89 11.34 -4.01 24.99
CA LEU A 89 10.23 -4.52 25.78
C LEU A 89 10.50 -5.95 26.24
N VAL A 90 10.34 -6.14 27.55
CA VAL A 90 10.33 -7.47 28.15
C VAL A 90 8.96 -7.77 28.78
N SER A 91 8.21 -6.74 29.20
CA SER A 91 6.95 -6.94 29.92
C SER A 91 5.87 -5.87 29.72
N HIS A 92 6.19 -4.68 29.28
CA HIS A 92 5.23 -3.57 29.16
C HIS A 92 5.44 -2.82 27.86
N GLN A 93 4.33 -2.50 27.18
CA GLN A 93 4.32 -1.67 25.98
C GLN A 93 4.71 -0.22 26.32
N CYS A 94 5.19 0.50 25.29
CA CYS A 94 5.52 1.91 25.39
C CYS A 94 4.29 2.72 25.85
N GLU A 95 4.52 3.68 26.76
CA GLU A 95 3.45 4.55 27.29
C GLU A 95 2.78 5.35 26.16
N LYS A 96 1.46 5.44 26.23
CA LYS A 96 0.66 6.13 25.22
C LYS A 96 1.09 7.59 25.04
N GLU A 97 1.34 8.30 26.15
CA GLU A 97 1.80 9.68 26.13
C GLU A 97 3.14 9.85 25.41
N LYS A 98 4.01 8.86 25.52
CA LYS A 98 5.30 8.83 24.82
C LYS A 98 5.11 8.67 23.33
N ILE A 99 4.21 7.79 22.89
CA ILE A 99 3.86 7.59 21.48
C ILE A 99 3.20 8.85 20.89
N GLU A 100 2.27 9.47 21.63
CA GLU A 100 1.55 10.68 21.22
C GLU A 100 2.43 11.94 21.24
N SER A 101 3.61 11.89 21.83
CA SER A 101 4.59 13.00 21.85
C SER A 101 5.13 13.38 20.47
N GLY A 102 4.91 12.55 19.46
CA GLY A 102 5.44 12.72 18.10
C GLY A 102 6.91 12.33 17.93
N MET A 103 7.58 11.86 19.00
CA MET A 103 8.96 11.37 18.92
C MET A 103 9.03 10.06 18.14
N ARG A 104 10.08 9.88 17.35
CA ARG A 104 10.32 8.61 16.63
C ARG A 104 10.75 7.54 17.62
N ILE A 105 10.01 6.45 17.66
CA ILE A 105 10.26 5.34 18.58
C ILE A 105 10.31 4.03 17.78
N ILE A 106 11.33 3.25 18.03
CA ILE A 106 11.44 1.85 17.61
C ILE A 106 11.25 1.01 18.86
N GLU A 107 10.16 0.30 18.95
CA GLU A 107 9.84 -0.59 20.06
C GLU A 107 10.10 -2.03 19.62
N VAL A 108 10.99 -2.72 20.32
CA VAL A 108 11.37 -4.09 20.03
C VAL A 108 10.99 -4.98 21.21
N ALA A 109 9.97 -5.81 21.05
CA ALA A 109 9.60 -6.80 22.05
C ALA A 109 10.51 -8.04 21.90
N LEU A 110 11.15 -8.43 22.98
CA LEU A 110 12.04 -9.57 23.04
C LEU A 110 11.56 -10.55 24.11
N SER A 111 11.33 -11.79 23.71
CA SER A 111 11.01 -12.88 24.64
C SER A 111 12.28 -13.63 25.12
N SER A 112 13.39 -13.46 24.43
CA SER A 112 14.66 -14.09 24.74
C SER A 112 15.87 -13.30 24.24
N GLU A 113 17.06 -13.59 24.80
CA GLU A 113 18.32 -13.03 24.29
C GLU A 113 18.66 -13.54 22.89
N TYR A 114 18.20 -14.73 22.51
CA TYR A 114 18.43 -15.32 21.18
C TYR A 114 17.79 -14.49 20.07
N GLU A 115 16.61 -13.92 20.31
CA GLU A 115 15.95 -13.03 19.33
C GLU A 115 16.79 -11.77 19.07
N LEU A 116 17.40 -11.23 20.11
CA LEU A 116 18.33 -10.10 19.95
C LEU A 116 19.58 -10.51 19.15
N ASP A 117 20.10 -11.73 19.38
CA ASP A 117 21.21 -12.24 18.63
C ASP A 117 20.92 -12.41 17.14
N ASP A 118 19.71 -12.85 16.83
CA ASP A 118 19.24 -12.99 15.46
C ASP A 118 19.09 -11.63 14.78
N ILE A 119 18.52 -10.63 15.45
CA ILE A 119 18.42 -9.25 14.95
C ILE A 119 19.82 -8.70 14.64
N ILE A 120 20.78 -8.84 15.57
CA ILE A 120 22.14 -8.34 15.39
C ILE A 120 22.85 -9.08 14.25
N ARG A 121 22.70 -10.40 14.17
CA ARG A 121 23.30 -11.24 13.12
C ARG A 121 22.75 -10.88 11.74
N ASN A 122 21.44 -10.61 11.65
CA ASN A 122 20.80 -10.19 10.41
C ASN A 122 21.13 -8.73 10.04
N GLY A 123 21.70 -7.95 10.96
CA GLY A 123 22.10 -6.57 10.73
C GLY A 123 20.92 -5.62 10.51
N MET A 124 19.68 -6.00 10.92
CA MET A 124 18.48 -5.24 10.63
C MET A 124 17.42 -5.39 11.72
N ILE A 125 16.82 -4.27 12.12
CA ILE A 125 15.59 -4.21 12.92
C ILE A 125 14.43 -3.99 11.96
N SER A 126 13.58 -4.99 11.78
CA SER A 126 12.46 -4.95 10.84
C SER A 126 11.12 -4.81 11.57
N GLU A 127 10.22 -4.01 11.01
CA GLU A 127 8.86 -3.90 11.52
C GLU A 127 8.09 -5.20 11.27
N ASP A 128 7.59 -5.79 12.35
CA ASP A 128 6.77 -7.00 12.35
C ASP A 128 5.75 -6.97 13.49
N GLU A 129 5.28 -8.12 13.95
CA GLU A 129 4.33 -8.24 15.06
C GLU A 129 4.97 -7.92 16.43
N THR A 130 6.28 -8.03 16.54
CA THR A 130 7.06 -7.83 17.76
C THR A 130 7.84 -6.52 17.77
N THR A 131 7.97 -5.89 16.62
CA THR A 131 8.75 -4.66 16.43
C THR A 131 7.88 -3.58 15.79
N MET A 132 7.66 -2.48 16.51
CA MET A 132 6.79 -1.39 16.07
C MET A 132 7.58 -0.10 15.84
N PHE A 133 7.19 0.64 14.81
CA PHE A 133 7.79 1.94 14.45
C PHE A 133 6.75 3.04 14.60
N TYR A 134 6.90 3.90 15.62
CA TYR A 134 6.00 5.01 15.88
C TYR A 134 6.58 6.33 15.37
N ASN A 135 5.73 7.16 14.78
CA ASN A 135 6.03 8.52 14.31
C ASN A 135 7.10 8.61 13.21
N PHE A 136 7.37 7.51 12.51
CA PHE A 136 8.19 7.53 11.32
C PHE A 136 7.37 8.02 10.12
N ARG A 137 7.94 8.94 9.36
CA ARG A 137 7.31 9.42 8.13
C ARG A 137 7.42 8.32 7.06
N ARG A 138 6.31 7.67 6.80
CA ARG A 138 6.22 6.68 5.73
C ARG A 138 5.94 7.41 4.41
N LYS A 139 6.75 7.17 3.41
CA LYS A 139 6.46 7.61 2.06
C LYS A 139 5.85 6.42 1.34
N ASP A 140 4.58 6.53 1.00
CA ASP A 140 3.98 5.57 0.08
C ASP A 140 4.68 5.68 -1.27
N GLY A 141 5.13 4.56 -1.80
CA GLY A 141 5.66 4.49 -3.15
C GLY A 141 4.52 4.64 -4.16
N ILE A 142 4.84 5.24 -5.31
CA ILE A 142 3.92 5.24 -6.45
C ILE A 142 4.38 4.11 -7.36
N THR A 143 3.62 3.02 -7.39
CA THR A 143 3.83 1.98 -8.40
C THR A 143 3.22 2.42 -9.72
N ARG A 144 3.76 1.87 -10.79
CA ARG A 144 3.09 1.92 -12.09
C ARG A 144 1.72 1.25 -11.93
N THR A 145 0.78 1.60 -12.83
CA THR A 145 -0.57 1.04 -12.86
C THR A 145 -0.59 -0.45 -12.49
N CYS A 146 -1.60 -0.87 -11.74
CA CYS A 146 -1.74 -2.24 -11.25
C CYS A 146 -1.79 -3.32 -12.37
N GLY A 147 -1.84 -2.93 -13.64
CA GLY A 147 -1.94 -3.85 -14.79
C GLY A 147 -3.27 -4.58 -14.89
N MET A 148 -4.24 -4.23 -14.03
CA MET A 148 -5.57 -4.82 -14.07
C MET A 148 -6.21 -4.59 -15.44
N GLN A 149 -6.71 -5.67 -16.02
CA GLN A 149 -7.46 -5.62 -17.26
C GLN A 149 -8.94 -5.46 -16.95
N LEU A 150 -9.54 -4.47 -17.58
CA LEU A 150 -10.96 -4.14 -17.45
C LEU A 150 -11.67 -4.43 -18.77
N ASN A 151 -12.94 -4.73 -18.70
CA ASN A 151 -13.81 -4.77 -19.85
C ASN A 151 -14.37 -3.38 -20.10
N LYS A 152 -14.27 -2.90 -21.32
CA LYS A 152 -14.87 -1.63 -21.75
C LYS A 152 -15.89 -1.91 -22.85
N PHE A 153 -17.11 -1.49 -22.61
CA PHE A 153 -18.19 -1.47 -23.60
C PHE A 153 -18.50 -0.04 -24.01
N VAL A 154 -18.64 0.20 -25.30
CA VAL A 154 -18.93 1.50 -25.89
C VAL A 154 -20.11 1.33 -26.83
N LEU A 155 -21.16 2.15 -26.66
CA LEU A 155 -22.27 2.26 -27.60
C LEU A 155 -22.10 3.52 -28.41
N LEU A 156 -22.03 3.40 -29.71
CA LEU A 156 -21.90 4.49 -30.65
C LEU A 156 -23.27 5.05 -31.05
N GLU A 157 -23.31 6.29 -31.57
CA GLU A 157 -24.51 6.91 -32.16
C GLU A 157 -25.18 6.06 -33.24
N SER A 158 -24.39 5.30 -33.98
CA SER A 158 -24.85 4.33 -34.98
C SER A 158 -25.54 3.09 -34.39
N MET A 159 -25.72 3.02 -33.07
CA MET A 159 -26.20 1.85 -32.34
C MET A 159 -25.29 0.62 -32.45
N LYS A 160 -24.04 0.82 -32.83
CA LYS A 160 -23.04 -0.24 -32.81
C LYS A 160 -22.40 -0.34 -31.45
N GLY A 161 -22.47 -1.51 -30.82
CA GLY A 161 -21.75 -1.84 -29.59
C GLY A 161 -20.33 -2.30 -29.92
N LEU A 162 -19.37 -1.71 -29.25
CA LEU A 162 -17.98 -2.13 -29.29
C LEU A 162 -17.56 -2.64 -27.94
N TYR A 163 -16.80 -3.71 -27.93
CA TYR A 163 -16.20 -4.28 -26.74
C TYR A 163 -14.70 -4.42 -26.92
N ASN A 164 -13.96 -4.00 -25.92
CA ASN A 164 -12.53 -4.27 -25.85
C ASN A 164 -12.08 -4.46 -24.41
N ARG A 165 -10.91 -5.07 -24.25
CA ARG A 165 -10.19 -5.05 -22.99
C ARG A 165 -9.34 -3.79 -22.93
N THR A 166 -9.38 -3.12 -21.81
CA THR A 166 -8.59 -1.93 -21.56
C THR A 166 -7.80 -2.10 -20.27
N SER A 167 -6.64 -1.50 -20.20
CA SER A 167 -5.87 -1.49 -18.96
C SER A 167 -6.38 -0.39 -18.01
N CYS A 168 -6.14 -0.56 -16.72
CA CYS A 168 -6.56 0.40 -15.69
C CYS A 168 -6.11 1.84 -15.98
N ASN A 169 -4.97 2.06 -16.62
CA ASN A 169 -4.48 3.40 -16.98
C ASN A 169 -5.19 4.03 -18.19
N LYS A 170 -6.01 3.27 -18.92
CA LYS A 170 -6.69 3.72 -20.15
C LYS A 170 -8.22 3.66 -20.06
N TYR A 171 -8.77 3.26 -18.89
CA TYR A 171 -10.24 3.11 -18.78
C TYR A 171 -10.99 4.44 -18.91
N THR A 172 -10.34 5.55 -18.57
CA THR A 172 -10.92 6.90 -18.65
C THR A 172 -10.87 7.50 -20.06
N ASP A 173 -10.12 6.88 -20.99
CA ASP A 173 -10.09 7.36 -22.37
C ASP A 173 -11.48 7.19 -23.00
N ARG A 174 -12.12 8.32 -23.31
CA ARG A 174 -13.47 8.35 -23.87
C ARG A 174 -13.42 8.29 -25.40
N CYS A 175 -14.37 7.54 -25.98
CA CYS A 175 -14.61 7.55 -27.40
C CYS A 175 -15.48 8.77 -27.77
N SER A 176 -15.00 9.64 -28.66
CA SER A 176 -15.70 10.88 -29.03
C SER A 176 -17.07 10.67 -29.68
N SER A 177 -17.31 9.52 -30.29
CA SER A 177 -18.59 9.15 -30.92
C SER A 177 -19.47 8.24 -30.04
N ALA A 178 -19.10 8.06 -28.77
CA ALA A 178 -19.88 7.24 -27.85
C ALA A 178 -21.04 8.02 -27.26
N ILE A 179 -22.23 7.41 -27.29
CA ILE A 179 -23.41 7.88 -26.55
C ILE A 179 -23.50 7.23 -25.16
N PHE A 180 -22.86 6.08 -24.99
CA PHE A 180 -22.77 5.39 -23.70
C PHE A 180 -21.46 4.62 -23.62
N GLU A 181 -20.80 4.71 -22.47
CA GLU A 181 -19.61 3.91 -22.16
C GLU A 181 -19.73 3.35 -20.75
N ILE A 182 -19.30 2.12 -20.59
CA ILE A 182 -19.17 1.48 -19.28
C ILE A 182 -17.88 0.66 -19.22
N THR A 183 -17.24 0.73 -18.08
CA THR A 183 -16.09 -0.11 -17.76
C THR A 183 -16.45 -0.96 -16.55
N PHE A 184 -16.15 -2.24 -16.61
CA PHE A 184 -16.48 -3.21 -15.57
C PHE A 184 -15.39 -4.24 -15.41
N ASP A 185 -15.35 -4.91 -14.26
CA ASP A 185 -14.36 -5.93 -13.95
C ASP A 185 -14.54 -7.17 -14.83
N TYR A 186 -13.44 -7.80 -15.17
CA TYR A 186 -13.41 -9.05 -15.91
C TYR A 186 -14.14 -10.20 -15.19
N TYR A 187 -14.17 -10.16 -13.87
CA TYR A 187 -14.71 -11.24 -13.04
C TYR A 187 -16.18 -11.09 -12.64
N THR A 188 -16.79 -9.93 -12.88
CA THR A 188 -18.11 -9.58 -12.32
C THR A 188 -19.24 -10.44 -12.86
N ASN A 189 -19.07 -11.14 -13.97
CA ASN A 189 -20.13 -12.03 -14.46
C ASN A 189 -19.59 -13.12 -15.40
N ARG A 190 -19.17 -14.24 -14.83
CA ARG A 190 -18.73 -15.40 -15.60
C ARG A 190 -19.85 -16.09 -16.42
N ALA A 191 -21.11 -15.76 -16.13
CA ALA A 191 -22.26 -16.38 -16.76
C ALA A 191 -22.71 -15.67 -18.05
N ILE A 192 -22.31 -14.42 -18.28
CA ILE A 192 -22.70 -13.60 -19.43
C ILE A 192 -21.42 -13.08 -20.09
N ASP A 193 -21.33 -13.20 -21.41
CA ASP A 193 -20.19 -12.63 -22.10
C ASP A 193 -20.16 -11.09 -21.95
N PRO A 194 -18.96 -10.48 -21.93
CA PRO A 194 -18.83 -9.05 -21.62
C PRO A 194 -19.55 -8.13 -22.61
N LEU A 195 -19.67 -8.53 -23.87
CA LEU A 195 -20.39 -7.73 -24.87
C LEU A 195 -21.89 -7.71 -24.57
N THR A 196 -22.48 -8.88 -24.29
CA THR A 196 -23.87 -9.01 -23.88
C THR A 196 -24.14 -8.27 -22.60
N PHE A 197 -23.25 -8.35 -21.61
CA PHE A 197 -23.36 -7.59 -20.36
C PHE A 197 -23.41 -6.08 -20.63
N GLY A 198 -22.49 -5.56 -21.45
CA GLY A 198 -22.45 -4.16 -21.85
C GLY A 198 -23.77 -3.71 -22.50
N TRP A 199 -24.34 -4.52 -23.39
CA TRP A 199 -25.64 -4.25 -24.00
C TRP A 199 -26.78 -4.20 -22.99
N VAL A 200 -26.84 -5.11 -22.04
CA VAL A 200 -27.87 -5.14 -20.98
C VAL A 200 -27.81 -3.89 -20.13
N ILE A 201 -26.60 -3.47 -19.75
CA ILE A 201 -26.43 -2.26 -18.94
C ILE A 201 -26.77 -1.00 -19.75
N ALA A 202 -26.35 -0.91 -21.02
CA ALA A 202 -26.71 0.19 -21.90
C ALA A 202 -28.23 0.29 -22.05
N TYR A 203 -28.94 -0.82 -22.26
CA TYR A 203 -30.39 -0.86 -22.34
C TYR A 203 -31.10 -0.37 -21.07
N LYS A 204 -30.57 -0.74 -19.91
CA LYS A 204 -31.11 -0.31 -18.61
C LYS A 204 -30.94 1.19 -18.34
N ASN A 205 -29.88 1.77 -18.89
CA ASN A 205 -29.50 3.15 -18.61
C ASN A 205 -29.80 4.14 -19.76
N TYR A 206 -30.19 3.63 -20.93
CA TYR A 206 -30.45 4.43 -22.12
C TYR A 206 -31.67 3.93 -22.87
N GLU A 207 -32.77 4.69 -22.82
CA GLU A 207 -34.10 4.25 -23.28
C GLU A 207 -34.18 3.93 -24.78
N ASN A 208 -33.27 4.50 -25.60
CA ASN A 208 -33.31 4.37 -27.04
C ASN A 208 -32.39 3.27 -27.62
N VAL A 209 -31.86 2.40 -26.77
CA VAL A 209 -31.01 1.29 -27.24
C VAL A 209 -31.84 0.28 -28.00
N ARG A 210 -31.55 0.14 -29.30
CA ARG A 210 -32.18 -0.83 -30.18
C ARG A 210 -31.12 -1.85 -30.64
N ASN A 211 -31.24 -3.07 -30.17
CA ASN A 211 -30.32 -4.13 -30.58
C ASN A 211 -31.06 -5.45 -30.69
N CYS A 212 -30.69 -6.24 -31.70
CA CYS A 212 -31.27 -7.57 -31.91
C CYS A 212 -31.00 -8.53 -30.73
N PHE A 213 -29.90 -8.40 -30.03
CA PHE A 213 -29.59 -9.22 -28.83
C PHE A 213 -30.62 -9.01 -27.70
N LEU A 214 -31.24 -7.84 -27.61
CA LEU A 214 -32.23 -7.51 -26.61
C LEU A 214 -33.65 -7.76 -27.11
N CYS A 215 -33.79 -8.24 -28.34
CA CYS A 215 -35.09 -8.52 -28.94
C CYS A 215 -35.62 -9.85 -28.41
N LYS A 216 -36.88 -9.86 -27.92
CA LYS A 216 -37.54 -11.09 -27.48
C LYS A 216 -37.67 -12.18 -28.57
N TYR A 217 -37.49 -11.82 -29.84
CA TYR A 217 -37.52 -12.72 -30.97
C TYR A 217 -36.14 -13.18 -31.44
N TYR A 218 -35.06 -12.70 -30.81
CA TYR A 218 -33.70 -13.11 -31.15
C TYR A 218 -33.51 -14.60 -30.88
N LYS A 219 -33.10 -15.32 -31.87
CA LYS A 219 -32.68 -16.71 -31.76
C LYS A 219 -31.24 -16.80 -32.18
N THR A 220 -30.41 -17.36 -31.34
CA THR A 220 -29.02 -17.67 -31.67
C THR A 220 -29.02 -18.86 -32.67
N ASN A 221 -28.61 -18.62 -33.90
CA ASN A 221 -28.33 -19.70 -34.83
C ASN A 221 -26.96 -20.28 -34.48
N TYR A 222 -26.91 -21.42 -33.83
CA TYR A 222 -25.69 -22.22 -33.71
C TYR A 222 -25.51 -22.98 -35.05
N TYR A 223 -24.52 -22.58 -35.83
CA TYR A 223 -23.95 -23.37 -36.94
C TYR A 223 -22.69 -24.07 -36.43
#